data_2362fb9a72696f297d44a94fdfecaff5
#
_entry.id   2362fb9a72696f297d44a94fdfecaff5
#
_cell.length_a   1.000
_cell.length_b   1.000
_cell.length_c   1.000
_cell.angle_alpha   90.00
_cell.angle_beta   90.00
_cell.angle_gamma   90.00
#
_symmetry.space_group_name_H-M   'P 1'
#
loop_
_entity.id
_entity.type
_entity.pdbx_description
1 polymer ?
#
loop_
_entity_poly.entity_id
_entity_poly.type
_entity_poly.pdbx_seq_one_letter_code
_entity_poly.pdbx_strand_id
1 'polypeptide(L)'
;MNVAHFIWFQGPPPSKYITTINTFKIKNPTFKVYIWSESTLLPLLIGNSIFKNGIDKCQYMIQKIDIYKFVILYYYGGIYLDLDIIAETPFSNSFLNEINKHDLVFSKIKLIPYLPIDYLNNGIIFAKRGSPLLLKIVSDINWDKPFYKTKDWRVLDTAGPMYITRWCNQHNIKTIDQKYVEGRPLFFYNDNDRGLFITHLHHNNWMESYLYIIVILINYSIYLFILIVILYLLKKGFRYI
;
A
#
# COMPACT_ATOMS: atom_id res chain seq x y z
N MET A 1 7.37 19.24 -1.31
CA MET A 1 6.87 17.94 -1.80
C MET A 1 5.41 18.12 -2.26
N ASN A 2 5.23 18.74 -3.43
CA ASN A 2 3.86 19.09 -3.90
C ASN A 2 3.57 18.42 -5.25
N VAL A 3 3.95 17.13 -5.36
CA VAL A 3 3.68 16.31 -6.54
C VAL A 3 3.04 15.01 -6.08
N ALA A 4 1.93 14.62 -6.71
CA ALA A 4 1.25 13.36 -6.46
C ALA A 4 1.21 12.51 -7.74
N HIS A 5 1.42 11.22 -7.58
CA HIS A 5 1.55 10.27 -8.68
C HIS A 5 0.54 9.14 -8.52
N PHE A 6 -0.13 8.82 -9.62
CA PHE A 6 -1.00 7.66 -9.79
C PHE A 6 -0.52 6.85 -10.99
N ILE A 7 -0.74 5.54 -10.99
CA ILE A 7 -0.40 4.65 -12.12
C ILE A 7 -1.67 3.97 -12.63
N TRP A 8 -1.87 3.98 -13.96
CA TRP A 8 -2.91 3.22 -14.62
C TRP A 8 -2.46 2.77 -16.02
N PHE A 9 -2.45 1.45 -16.29
CA PHE A 9 -1.90 0.87 -17.52
C PHE A 9 -2.95 0.42 -18.54
N GLN A 10 -4.21 0.27 -18.13
CA GLN A 10 -5.26 -0.37 -18.93
C GLN A 10 -6.08 0.65 -19.74
N GLY A 11 -5.43 1.59 -20.41
CA GLY A 11 -6.10 2.66 -21.17
C GLY A 11 -6.57 3.81 -20.27
N PRO A 12 -7.71 4.47 -20.55
CA PRO A 12 -8.23 5.54 -19.69
C PRO A 12 -8.67 4.97 -18.34
N PRO A 13 -8.37 5.64 -17.21
CA PRO A 13 -8.85 5.18 -15.91
C PRO A 13 -10.39 5.18 -15.86
N PRO A 14 -11.01 4.14 -15.29
CA PRO A 14 -12.46 4.11 -15.05
C PRO A 14 -12.95 5.32 -14.25
N SER A 15 -14.22 5.71 -14.45
CA SER A 15 -14.82 6.89 -13.81
C SER A 15 -14.64 6.94 -12.30
N LYS A 16 -14.75 5.81 -11.62
CA LYS A 16 -14.53 5.71 -10.17
C LYS A 16 -13.14 6.19 -9.75
N TYR A 17 -12.08 5.88 -10.51
CA TYR A 17 -10.71 6.30 -10.22
C TYR A 17 -10.46 7.76 -10.63
N ILE A 18 -11.12 8.23 -11.70
CA ILE A 18 -11.11 9.66 -12.04
C ILE A 18 -11.73 10.48 -10.91
N THR A 19 -12.82 10.02 -10.30
CA THR A 19 -13.42 10.65 -9.13
C THR A 19 -12.45 10.72 -7.95
N THR A 20 -11.74 9.63 -7.65
CA THR A 20 -10.69 9.59 -6.63
C THR A 20 -9.61 10.66 -6.87
N ILE A 21 -9.07 10.68 -8.09
CA ILE A 21 -8.01 11.65 -8.46
C ILE A 21 -8.52 13.10 -8.36
N ASN A 22 -9.74 13.36 -8.83
CA ASN A 22 -10.34 14.70 -8.77
C ASN A 22 -10.60 15.12 -7.32
N THR A 23 -11.09 14.23 -6.47
CA THR A 23 -11.27 14.52 -5.04
C THR A 23 -9.94 14.87 -4.38
N PHE A 24 -8.88 14.13 -4.71
CA PHE A 24 -7.53 14.47 -4.22
C PHE A 24 -7.09 15.86 -4.69
N LYS A 25 -7.26 16.20 -5.97
CA LYS A 25 -6.92 17.54 -6.52
C LYS A 25 -7.69 18.67 -5.83
N ILE A 26 -8.99 18.47 -5.60
CA ILE A 26 -9.84 19.46 -4.92
C ILE A 26 -9.36 19.69 -3.49
N LYS A 27 -9.07 18.62 -2.76
CA LYS A 27 -8.60 18.69 -1.35
C LYS A 27 -7.17 19.24 -1.24
N ASN A 28 -6.32 18.99 -2.24
CA ASN A 28 -4.90 19.34 -2.23
C ASN A 28 -4.52 20.18 -3.47
N PRO A 29 -5.07 21.40 -3.63
CA PRO A 29 -4.94 22.19 -4.86
C PRO A 29 -3.50 22.65 -5.16
N THR A 30 -2.61 22.62 -4.19
CA THR A 30 -1.19 22.96 -4.36
C THR A 30 -0.37 21.82 -4.97
N PHE A 31 -0.96 20.60 -5.08
CA PHE A 31 -0.27 19.46 -5.64
C PHE A 31 -0.41 19.41 -7.17
N LYS A 32 0.73 19.25 -7.85
CA LYS A 32 0.73 18.84 -9.25
C LYS A 32 0.49 17.34 -9.32
N VAL A 33 -0.55 16.91 -10.05
CA VAL A 33 -0.98 15.52 -10.12
C VAL A 33 -0.63 14.94 -11.47
N TYR A 34 0.06 13.79 -11.46
CA TYR A 34 0.39 12.99 -12.64
C TYR A 34 -0.32 11.63 -12.61
N ILE A 35 -0.82 11.22 -13.77
CA ILE A 35 -1.32 9.87 -14.01
C ILE A 35 -0.38 9.24 -15.04
N TRP A 36 0.25 8.16 -14.65
CA TRP A 36 1.27 7.49 -15.44
C TRP A 36 0.68 6.28 -16.17
N SER A 37 1.04 6.14 -17.45
CA SER A 37 0.82 4.93 -18.25
C SER A 37 2.13 4.18 -18.44
N GLU A 38 2.08 2.94 -18.90
CA GLU A 38 3.29 2.17 -19.19
C GLU A 38 4.18 2.89 -20.22
N SER A 39 3.58 3.46 -21.27
CA SER A 39 4.31 4.19 -22.31
C SER A 39 5.05 5.43 -21.80
N THR A 40 4.53 6.11 -20.78
CA THR A 40 5.18 7.26 -20.17
C THR A 40 6.26 6.87 -19.14
N LEU A 41 6.22 5.65 -18.64
CA LEU A 41 7.19 5.15 -17.65
C LEU A 41 8.40 4.45 -18.27
N LEU A 42 8.23 3.79 -19.42
CA LEU A 42 9.33 3.09 -20.10
C LEU A 42 10.56 3.98 -20.35
N PRO A 43 10.43 5.24 -20.81
CA PRO A 43 11.59 6.12 -20.99
C PRO A 43 12.39 6.39 -19.71
N LEU A 44 11.76 6.32 -18.54
CA LEU A 44 12.43 6.55 -17.24
C LEU A 44 13.41 5.43 -16.87
N LEU A 45 13.35 4.27 -17.53
CA LEU A 45 14.28 3.16 -17.31
C LEU A 45 15.59 3.34 -18.07
N ILE A 46 15.63 4.27 -19.04
CA ILE A 46 16.83 4.53 -19.85
C ILE A 46 17.91 5.11 -18.94
N GLY A 47 19.10 4.47 -18.96
CA GLY A 47 20.24 4.91 -18.16
C GLY A 47 20.23 4.48 -16.70
N ASN A 48 19.20 3.72 -16.25
CA ASN A 48 19.17 3.18 -14.89
C ASN A 48 19.01 1.65 -14.92
N SER A 49 20.14 0.95 -14.87
CA SER A 49 20.19 -0.51 -14.94
C SER A 49 19.50 -1.20 -13.76
N ILE A 50 19.49 -0.62 -12.57
CA ILE A 50 18.83 -1.18 -11.38
C ILE A 50 17.34 -1.29 -11.61
N PHE A 51 16.70 -0.19 -12.00
CA PHE A 51 15.27 -0.18 -12.28
C PHE A 51 14.91 -1.04 -13.49
N LYS A 52 15.70 -0.95 -14.57
CA LYS A 52 15.48 -1.76 -15.76
C LYS A 52 15.54 -3.26 -15.41
N ASN A 53 16.58 -3.71 -14.72
CA ASN A 53 16.72 -5.10 -14.30
C ASN A 53 15.57 -5.54 -13.37
N GLY A 54 15.11 -4.67 -12.48
CA GLY A 54 13.95 -4.93 -11.63
C GLY A 54 12.69 -5.18 -12.45
N ILE A 55 12.39 -4.33 -13.43
CA ILE A 55 11.23 -4.47 -14.32
C ILE A 55 11.35 -5.72 -15.21
N ASP A 56 12.53 -5.99 -15.76
CA ASP A 56 12.76 -7.15 -16.64
C ASP A 56 12.55 -8.50 -15.91
N LYS A 57 12.78 -8.55 -14.59
CA LYS A 57 12.56 -9.73 -13.75
C LYS A 57 11.12 -9.91 -13.27
N CYS A 58 10.26 -8.92 -13.44
CA CYS A 58 8.85 -9.00 -13.06
C CYS A 58 8.09 -9.99 -13.94
N GLN A 59 7.39 -10.94 -13.33
CA GLN A 59 6.54 -11.91 -14.03
C GLN A 59 5.09 -11.41 -14.17
N TYR A 60 4.66 -10.54 -13.29
CA TYR A 60 3.28 -10.04 -13.22
C TYR A 60 3.23 -8.52 -13.31
N MET A 61 2.18 -8.00 -13.93
CA MET A 61 1.96 -6.56 -14.10
C MET A 61 2.00 -5.81 -12.77
N ILE A 62 1.43 -6.37 -11.71
CA ILE A 62 1.40 -5.72 -10.40
C ILE A 62 2.82 -5.57 -9.81
N GLN A 63 3.74 -6.53 -10.03
CA GLN A 63 5.14 -6.36 -9.63
C GLN A 63 5.81 -5.21 -10.38
N LYS A 64 5.52 -5.06 -11.69
CA LYS A 64 6.02 -3.92 -12.47
C LYS A 64 5.50 -2.60 -11.90
N ILE A 65 4.20 -2.54 -11.57
CA ILE A 65 3.61 -1.35 -10.95
C ILE A 65 4.33 -1.03 -9.64
N ASP A 66 4.59 -2.02 -8.79
CA ASP A 66 5.30 -1.82 -7.53
C ASP A 66 6.73 -1.27 -7.73
N ILE A 67 7.46 -1.73 -8.74
CA ILE A 67 8.78 -1.16 -9.10
C ILE A 67 8.61 0.26 -9.67
N TYR A 68 7.63 0.49 -10.55
CA TYR A 68 7.42 1.81 -11.14
C TYR A 68 7.07 2.89 -10.11
N LYS A 69 6.44 2.53 -8.99
CA LYS A 69 6.26 3.46 -7.85
C LYS A 69 7.61 4.05 -7.41
N PHE A 70 8.64 3.21 -7.27
CA PHE A 70 9.99 3.65 -6.89
C PHE A 70 10.69 4.42 -8.00
N VAL A 71 10.52 4.02 -9.26
CA VAL A 71 11.06 4.74 -10.44
C VAL A 71 10.54 6.17 -10.46
N ILE A 72 9.22 6.35 -10.38
CA ILE A 72 8.59 7.68 -10.40
C ILE A 72 9.11 8.54 -9.24
N LEU A 73 9.10 7.99 -8.04
CA LEU A 73 9.53 8.71 -6.85
C LEU A 73 11.02 9.06 -6.90
N TYR A 74 11.85 8.23 -7.52
CA TYR A 74 13.27 8.54 -7.72
C TYR A 74 13.47 9.76 -8.63
N TYR A 75 12.76 9.81 -9.76
CA TYR A 75 12.95 10.89 -10.73
C TYR A 75 12.23 12.19 -10.36
N TYR A 76 11.10 12.09 -9.68
CA TYR A 76 10.25 13.28 -9.41
C TYR A 76 10.12 13.61 -7.92
N GLY A 77 10.33 12.65 -7.03
CA GLY A 77 9.98 12.80 -5.62
C GLY A 77 8.48 12.94 -5.43
N GLY A 78 8.04 13.29 -4.23
CA GLY A 78 6.62 13.54 -3.96
C GLY A 78 5.92 12.40 -3.28
N ILE A 79 4.66 12.17 -3.64
CA ILE A 79 3.78 11.17 -3.04
C ILE A 79 3.27 10.25 -4.15
N TYR A 80 3.43 8.95 -3.98
CA TYR A 80 2.70 7.94 -4.75
C TYR A 80 1.44 7.55 -4.01
N LEU A 81 0.34 7.38 -4.74
CA LEU A 81 -0.96 6.99 -4.22
C LEU A 81 -1.58 5.92 -5.13
N ASP A 82 -2.06 4.83 -4.54
CA ASP A 82 -2.92 3.88 -5.25
C ASP A 82 -4.27 4.54 -5.60
N LEU A 83 -4.97 3.99 -6.59
CA LEU A 83 -6.21 4.59 -7.11
C LEU A 83 -7.45 4.32 -6.24
N ASP A 84 -7.35 3.43 -5.28
CA ASP A 84 -8.41 3.07 -4.35
C ASP A 84 -8.28 3.78 -3.00
N ILE A 85 -8.03 5.09 -3.06
CA ILE A 85 -7.98 5.98 -1.90
C ILE A 85 -9.17 6.93 -1.87
N ILE A 86 -9.46 7.49 -0.70
CA ILE A 86 -10.33 8.66 -0.52
C ILE A 86 -9.49 9.76 0.14
N ALA A 87 -9.45 10.94 -0.48
CA ALA A 87 -8.88 12.12 0.16
C ALA A 87 -9.90 12.69 1.15
N GLU A 88 -9.59 12.63 2.44
CA GLU A 88 -10.50 13.05 3.53
C GLU A 88 -10.34 14.54 3.83
N THR A 89 -9.14 14.97 4.14
CA THR A 89 -8.79 16.38 4.39
C THR A 89 -7.52 16.78 3.66
N PRO A 90 -7.28 18.08 3.45
CA PRO A 90 -6.01 18.56 2.89
C PRO A 90 -4.83 18.16 3.77
N PHE A 91 -3.69 17.80 3.17
CA PHE A 91 -2.46 17.65 3.92
C PHE A 91 -2.07 18.96 4.60
N SER A 92 -1.85 18.93 5.92
CA SER A 92 -1.37 20.11 6.63
C SER A 92 0.11 20.39 6.31
N ASN A 93 0.50 21.66 6.34
CA ASN A 93 1.90 22.05 6.14
C ASN A 93 2.82 21.43 7.22
N SER A 94 2.36 21.32 8.46
CA SER A 94 3.12 20.68 9.54
C SER A 94 3.40 19.22 9.25
N PHE A 95 2.40 18.48 8.75
CA PHE A 95 2.55 17.08 8.35
C PHE A 95 3.55 16.95 7.18
N LEU A 96 3.37 17.72 6.11
CA LEU A 96 4.27 17.69 4.96
C LEU A 96 5.70 18.09 5.33
N ASN A 97 5.89 19.07 6.21
CA ASN A 97 7.21 19.47 6.69
C ASN A 97 7.88 18.35 7.49
N GLU A 98 7.13 17.61 8.31
CA GLU A 98 7.68 16.46 9.04
C GLU A 98 8.12 15.35 8.07
N ILE A 99 7.26 15.00 7.11
CA ILE A 99 7.57 13.98 6.09
C ILE A 99 8.80 14.37 5.26
N ASN A 100 8.92 15.64 4.90
CA ASN A 100 10.04 16.18 4.11
C ASN A 100 11.42 16.11 4.80
N LYS A 101 11.49 15.81 6.10
CA LYS A 101 12.76 15.58 6.77
C LYS A 101 13.39 14.22 6.38
N HIS A 102 12.60 13.29 5.87
CA HIS A 102 13.00 11.92 5.58
C HIS A 102 13.11 11.66 4.06
N ASP A 103 14.03 10.78 3.66
CA ASP A 103 14.29 10.47 2.26
C ASP A 103 13.26 9.51 1.68
N LEU A 104 12.68 8.64 2.52
CA LEU A 104 11.66 7.66 2.15
C LEU A 104 10.77 7.38 3.37
N VAL A 105 9.46 7.36 3.15
CA VAL A 105 8.46 7.12 4.21
C VAL A 105 7.34 6.26 3.67
N PHE A 106 7.00 5.22 4.42
CA PHE A 106 5.86 4.34 4.14
C PHE A 106 4.76 4.48 5.19
N SER A 107 3.52 4.17 4.81
CA SER A 107 2.42 4.09 5.75
C SER A 107 2.39 2.74 6.47
N LYS A 108 2.09 2.79 7.77
CA LYS A 108 1.74 1.60 8.55
C LYS A 108 0.29 1.23 8.33
N ILE A 109 0.03 -0.07 8.28
CA ILE A 109 -1.30 -0.64 8.30
C ILE A 109 -1.36 -1.73 9.37
N LYS A 110 -2.41 -1.74 10.17
CA LYS A 110 -2.69 -2.85 11.07
C LYS A 110 -3.35 -3.99 10.31
N LEU A 111 -2.93 -5.22 10.57
CA LEU A 111 -3.65 -6.39 10.03
C LEU A 111 -5.02 -6.51 10.69
N ILE A 112 -5.06 -6.37 12.00
CA ILE A 112 -6.24 -6.48 12.85
C ILE A 112 -6.24 -5.29 13.81
N PRO A 113 -7.38 -4.64 14.10
CA PRO A 113 -7.43 -3.39 14.85
C PRO A 113 -6.75 -3.43 16.22
N TYR A 114 -6.84 -4.55 16.91
CA TYR A 114 -6.44 -4.70 18.31
C TYR A 114 -5.10 -5.43 18.50
N LEU A 115 -4.47 -5.91 17.43
CA LEU A 115 -3.17 -6.57 17.53
C LEU A 115 -2.04 -5.59 17.21
N PRO A 116 -0.93 -5.63 17.98
CA PRO A 116 0.23 -4.76 17.76
C PRO A 116 1.12 -5.24 16.59
N ILE A 117 0.50 -5.79 15.54
CA ILE A 117 1.20 -6.28 14.35
C ILE A 117 0.99 -5.25 13.26
N ASP A 118 2.02 -4.45 13.03
CA ASP A 118 2.05 -3.46 11.96
C ASP A 118 2.70 -4.05 10.71
N TYR A 119 2.05 -3.88 9.58
CA TYR A 119 2.63 -4.05 8.26
C TYR A 119 2.82 -2.69 7.60
N LEU A 120 3.67 -2.64 6.57
CA LEU A 120 3.79 -1.45 5.75
C LEU A 120 3.05 -1.65 4.44
N ASN A 121 2.31 -0.63 4.06
CA ASN A 121 1.62 -0.60 2.78
C ASN A 121 2.45 0.17 1.75
N ASN A 122 2.49 -0.35 0.52
CA ASN A 122 3.14 0.32 -0.61
C ASN A 122 2.14 1.05 -1.53
N GLY A 123 0.89 1.19 -1.08
CA GLY A 123 -0.14 1.99 -1.76
C GLY A 123 -0.01 3.49 -1.52
N ILE A 124 0.70 3.90 -0.45
CA ILE A 124 0.96 5.30 -0.10
C ILE A 124 2.43 5.43 0.28
N ILE A 125 3.22 6.13 -0.55
CA ILE A 125 4.67 6.27 -0.38
C ILE A 125 5.06 7.73 -0.55
N PHE A 126 5.86 8.25 0.38
CA PHE A 126 6.46 9.59 0.27
C PHE A 126 7.97 9.45 0.09
N ALA A 127 8.54 10.17 -0.87
CA ALA A 127 9.99 10.15 -1.07
C ALA A 127 10.54 11.46 -1.60
N LYS A 128 11.77 11.77 -1.23
CA LYS A 128 12.54 12.83 -1.87
C LYS A 128 13.02 12.39 -3.25
N ARG A 129 13.06 13.34 -4.18
CA ARG A 129 13.66 13.12 -5.49
C ARG A 129 15.13 12.71 -5.32
N GLY A 130 15.56 11.69 -6.08
CA GLY A 130 16.93 11.20 -6.07
C GLY A 130 17.31 10.39 -4.82
N SER A 131 16.36 10.01 -3.97
CA SER A 131 16.66 9.21 -2.77
C SER A 131 17.37 7.89 -3.13
N PRO A 132 18.58 7.63 -2.63
CA PRO A 132 19.31 6.39 -2.90
C PRO A 132 18.62 5.16 -2.33
N LEU A 133 17.74 5.33 -1.34
CA LEU A 133 16.94 4.27 -0.76
C LEU A 133 15.99 3.63 -1.77
N LEU A 134 15.53 4.41 -2.78
CA LEU A 134 14.66 3.91 -3.86
C LEU A 134 15.43 3.01 -4.84
N LEU A 135 16.71 3.24 -5.04
CA LEU A 135 17.56 2.31 -5.81
C LEU A 135 17.87 1.07 -4.98
N LYS A 136 18.22 1.27 -3.71
CA LYS A 136 18.59 0.19 -2.81
C LYS A 136 17.44 -0.80 -2.61
N ILE A 137 16.22 -0.34 -2.40
CA ILE A 137 15.04 -1.22 -2.20
C ILE A 137 14.79 -2.12 -3.41
N VAL A 138 15.09 -1.65 -4.63
CA VAL A 138 14.94 -2.47 -5.85
C VAL A 138 16.14 -3.42 -6.04
N SER A 139 17.36 -2.96 -5.75
CA SER A 139 18.56 -3.80 -5.87
C SER A 139 18.59 -4.96 -4.86
N ASP A 140 18.00 -4.77 -3.70
CA ASP A 140 17.96 -5.77 -2.62
C ASP A 140 16.88 -6.85 -2.82
N ILE A 141 16.06 -6.77 -3.88
CA ILE A 141 15.02 -7.79 -4.14
C ILE A 141 15.68 -9.13 -4.48
N ASN A 142 15.35 -10.13 -3.69
CA ASN A 142 15.70 -11.52 -4.03
C ASN A 142 14.61 -12.13 -4.93
N TRP A 143 14.92 -12.28 -6.21
CA TRP A 143 14.02 -12.81 -7.22
C TRP A 143 13.95 -14.34 -7.26
N ASP A 144 14.91 -15.03 -6.66
CA ASP A 144 15.15 -16.48 -6.80
C ASP A 144 14.68 -17.30 -5.58
N LYS A 145 13.68 -16.80 -4.84
CA LYS A 145 13.14 -17.51 -3.69
C LYS A 145 12.34 -18.76 -4.12
N PRO A 146 12.76 -19.97 -3.74
CA PRO A 146 12.21 -21.22 -4.30
C PRO A 146 10.79 -21.56 -3.81
N PHE A 147 10.27 -20.92 -2.77
CA PHE A 147 8.99 -21.27 -2.19
C PHE A 147 7.78 -20.45 -2.73
N TYR A 148 8.01 -19.55 -3.69
CA TYR A 148 6.92 -18.85 -4.34
C TYR A 148 6.17 -19.73 -5.32
N LYS A 149 5.25 -20.54 -4.82
CA LYS A 149 4.43 -21.44 -5.65
C LYS A 149 3.24 -20.73 -6.29
N THR A 150 2.83 -19.57 -5.76
CA THR A 150 1.66 -18.83 -6.25
C THR A 150 2.01 -17.40 -6.63
N LYS A 151 1.21 -16.82 -7.52
CA LYS A 151 1.30 -15.43 -7.94
C LYS A 151 1.30 -14.47 -6.75
N ASP A 152 0.32 -14.62 -5.86
CA ASP A 152 0.10 -13.69 -4.75
C ASP A 152 1.30 -13.64 -3.80
N TRP A 153 1.83 -14.80 -3.39
CA TRP A 153 3.03 -14.85 -2.56
C TRP A 153 4.24 -14.24 -3.23
N ARG A 154 4.39 -14.49 -4.55
CA ARG A 154 5.48 -13.87 -5.32
C ARG A 154 5.33 -12.35 -5.35
N VAL A 155 4.14 -11.83 -5.60
CA VAL A 155 3.87 -10.38 -5.61
C VAL A 155 4.14 -9.77 -4.24
N LEU A 156 3.54 -10.32 -3.18
CA LEU A 156 3.65 -9.79 -1.82
C LEU A 156 5.09 -9.72 -1.32
N ASP A 157 5.92 -10.70 -1.68
CA ASP A 157 7.25 -10.88 -1.08
C ASP A 157 8.42 -10.51 -2.00
N THR A 158 8.18 -10.03 -3.24
CA THR A 158 9.24 -9.48 -4.11
C THR A 158 9.29 -7.94 -4.05
N ALA A 159 8.21 -7.26 -4.37
CA ALA A 159 8.14 -5.79 -4.36
C ALA A 159 6.92 -5.27 -3.59
N GLY A 160 6.06 -6.17 -3.09
CA GLY A 160 4.84 -5.87 -2.38
C GLY A 160 5.03 -5.67 -0.87
N PRO A 161 3.91 -5.55 -0.13
CA PRO A 161 3.89 -5.14 1.27
C PRO A 161 4.75 -6.01 2.21
N MET A 162 4.83 -7.33 2.00
CA MET A 162 5.63 -8.21 2.85
C MET A 162 7.12 -7.94 2.70
N TYR A 163 7.60 -7.77 1.46
CA TYR A 163 8.97 -7.39 1.19
C TYR A 163 9.29 -6.03 1.81
N ILE A 164 8.46 -5.02 1.53
CA ILE A 164 8.62 -3.65 2.03
C ILE A 164 8.70 -3.63 3.56
N THR A 165 7.82 -4.37 4.25
CA THR A 165 7.82 -4.44 5.72
C THR A 165 9.16 -4.95 6.26
N ARG A 166 9.67 -6.06 5.70
CA ARG A 166 10.96 -6.61 6.13
C ARG A 166 12.11 -5.67 5.83
N TRP A 167 12.16 -5.14 4.60
CA TRP A 167 13.22 -4.26 4.16
C TRP A 167 13.28 -2.97 4.99
N CYS A 168 12.15 -2.33 5.24
CA CYS A 168 12.06 -1.12 6.03
C CYS A 168 12.48 -1.34 7.50
N ASN A 169 12.10 -2.47 8.09
CA ASN A 169 12.52 -2.83 9.45
C ASN A 169 14.04 -3.02 9.54
N GLN A 170 14.66 -3.64 8.53
CA GLN A 170 16.11 -3.84 8.45
C GLN A 170 16.89 -2.53 8.29
N HIS A 171 16.30 -1.53 7.64
CA HIS A 171 16.94 -0.26 7.32
C HIS A 171 16.45 0.92 8.17
N ASN A 172 15.63 0.68 9.20
CA ASN A 172 15.07 1.70 10.09
C ASN A 172 14.39 2.86 9.33
N ILE A 173 13.60 2.52 8.30
CA ILE A 173 12.92 3.51 7.47
C ILE A 173 11.80 4.16 8.26
N LYS A 174 11.66 5.49 8.12
CA LYS A 174 10.57 6.25 8.74
C LYS A 174 9.20 5.74 8.26
N THR A 175 8.28 5.63 9.19
CA THR A 175 6.90 5.21 8.92
C THR A 175 5.90 6.23 9.45
N ILE A 176 4.71 6.25 8.84
CA ILE A 176 3.56 7.06 9.26
C ILE A 176 2.52 6.15 9.88
N ASP A 177 1.95 6.60 10.99
CA ASP A 177 0.85 5.90 11.67
C ASP A 177 -0.38 5.83 10.76
N GLN A 178 -1.06 4.68 10.77
CA GLN A 178 -2.28 4.38 10.01
C GLN A 178 -3.35 5.46 10.12
N LYS A 179 -3.51 6.06 11.29
CA LYS A 179 -4.52 7.11 11.51
C LYS A 179 -4.40 8.34 10.62
N TYR A 180 -3.23 8.57 10.00
CA TYR A 180 -3.03 9.72 9.11
C TYR A 180 -3.39 9.43 7.66
N VAL A 181 -3.01 8.26 7.12
CA VAL A 181 -3.04 8.04 5.67
C VAL A 181 -3.57 6.67 5.21
N GLU A 182 -3.98 5.81 6.10
CA GLU A 182 -4.58 4.51 5.76
C GLU A 182 -6.01 4.40 6.28
N GLY A 183 -6.22 4.80 7.52
CA GLY A 183 -7.50 4.75 8.22
C GLY A 183 -7.94 3.33 8.57
N ARG A 184 -8.15 2.49 7.57
CA ARG A 184 -8.66 1.12 7.73
C ARG A 184 -7.57 0.11 8.03
N PRO A 185 -7.76 -0.83 8.97
CA PRO A 185 -6.96 -2.03 9.05
C PRO A 185 -7.25 -2.95 7.85
N LEU A 186 -6.37 -3.92 7.59
CA LEU A 186 -6.56 -4.83 6.46
C LEU A 186 -7.76 -5.78 6.68
N PHE A 187 -7.96 -6.22 7.93
CA PHE A 187 -9.06 -7.07 8.33
C PHE A 187 -9.89 -6.42 9.43
N PHE A 188 -11.17 -6.77 9.52
CA PHE A 188 -12.09 -6.31 10.57
C PHE A 188 -12.21 -4.77 10.66
N TYR A 189 -12.25 -4.11 9.50
CA TYR A 189 -12.48 -2.67 9.44
C TYR A 189 -13.98 -2.33 9.55
N ASN A 190 -14.25 -1.15 10.08
CA ASN A 190 -15.54 -0.51 10.03
C ASN A 190 -15.55 0.50 8.88
N ASP A 191 -16.70 0.71 8.23
CA ASP A 191 -16.85 1.74 7.19
C ASP A 191 -16.60 3.16 7.69
N ASN A 192 -16.65 3.37 9.00
CA ASN A 192 -16.32 4.63 9.66
C ASN A 192 -14.81 4.78 9.95
N ASP A 193 -14.01 3.73 9.77
CA ASP A 193 -12.56 3.84 9.93
C ASP A 193 -12.00 4.74 8.82
N ARG A 194 -11.53 5.92 9.20
CA ARG A 194 -11.01 6.95 8.30
C ARG A 194 -9.62 7.38 8.73
N GLY A 195 -8.77 7.62 7.74
CA GLY A 195 -7.52 8.33 7.97
C GLY A 195 -7.76 9.83 8.09
N LEU A 196 -6.86 10.55 8.76
CA LEU A 196 -7.00 12.00 8.87
C LEU A 196 -6.94 12.69 7.50
N PHE A 197 -6.01 12.29 6.65
CA PHE A 197 -5.79 12.90 5.32
C PHE A 197 -6.29 12.00 4.19
N ILE A 198 -6.03 10.70 4.29
CA ILE A 198 -6.37 9.71 3.26
C ILE A 198 -6.91 8.45 3.94
N THR A 199 -7.97 7.89 3.38
CA THR A 199 -8.44 6.53 3.66
C THR A 199 -8.13 5.64 2.47
N HIS A 200 -7.51 4.49 2.69
CA HIS A 200 -7.25 3.48 1.68
C HIS A 200 -8.33 2.40 1.74
N LEU A 201 -8.90 2.05 0.59
CA LEU A 201 -10.06 1.13 0.53
C LEU A 201 -9.66 -0.34 0.42
N HIS A 202 -8.40 -0.64 0.10
CA HIS A 202 -7.85 -2.00 -0.02
C HIS A 202 -8.68 -2.91 -0.92
N HIS A 203 -9.00 -2.45 -2.14
CA HIS A 203 -9.82 -3.24 -3.07
C HIS A 203 -9.20 -4.58 -3.47
N ASN A 204 -7.86 -4.70 -3.42
CA ASN A 204 -7.11 -5.93 -3.67
C ASN A 204 -7.47 -6.67 -4.99
N ASN A 205 -7.90 -5.94 -6.01
CA ASN A 205 -8.38 -6.49 -7.28
C ASN A 205 -7.34 -7.33 -8.06
N TRP A 206 -6.09 -7.32 -7.61
CA TRP A 206 -4.98 -8.09 -8.21
C TRP A 206 -4.82 -9.48 -7.60
N MET A 207 -5.44 -9.73 -6.43
CA MET A 207 -5.36 -10.98 -5.70
C MET A 207 -6.17 -12.08 -6.38
N GLU A 208 -5.68 -13.31 -6.29
CA GLU A 208 -6.43 -14.47 -6.75
C GLU A 208 -7.61 -14.79 -5.82
N SER A 209 -8.68 -15.35 -6.39
CA SER A 209 -9.95 -15.55 -5.69
C SER A 209 -9.81 -16.37 -4.40
N TYR A 210 -8.90 -17.35 -4.36
CA TYR A 210 -8.72 -18.18 -3.17
C TYR A 210 -8.14 -17.39 -1.98
N LEU A 211 -7.21 -16.47 -2.24
CA LEU A 211 -6.64 -15.63 -1.19
C LEU A 211 -7.68 -14.65 -0.65
N TYR A 212 -8.51 -14.12 -1.54
CA TYR A 212 -9.66 -13.29 -1.16
C TYR A 212 -10.65 -14.07 -0.27
N ILE A 213 -10.93 -15.34 -0.59
CA ILE A 213 -11.75 -16.23 0.24
C ILE A 213 -11.11 -16.44 1.62
N ILE A 214 -9.78 -16.68 1.69
CA ILE A 214 -9.07 -16.80 2.96
C ILE A 214 -9.20 -15.53 3.79
N VAL A 215 -9.06 -14.36 3.19
CA VAL A 215 -9.27 -13.06 3.87
C VAL A 215 -10.68 -12.96 4.44
N ILE A 216 -11.70 -13.33 3.66
CA ILE A 216 -13.10 -13.36 4.11
C ILE A 216 -13.25 -14.34 5.29
N LEU A 217 -12.74 -15.55 5.18
CA LEU A 217 -12.82 -16.57 6.24
C LEU A 217 -12.13 -16.10 7.53
N ILE A 218 -10.98 -15.43 7.44
CA ILE A 218 -10.32 -14.84 8.60
C ILE A 218 -11.20 -13.75 9.23
N ASN A 219 -11.82 -12.88 8.43
CA ASN A 219 -12.72 -11.85 8.93
C ASN A 219 -13.93 -12.42 9.69
N TYR A 220 -14.48 -13.53 9.24
CA TYR A 220 -15.65 -14.14 9.87
C TYR A 220 -15.29 -15.14 10.99
N SER A 221 -14.10 -15.73 11.00
CA SER A 221 -13.68 -16.73 11.99
C SER A 221 -13.71 -16.21 13.42
N ILE A 222 -13.38 -14.93 13.64
CA ILE A 222 -13.39 -14.34 14.99
C ILE A 222 -14.82 -14.19 15.52
N TYR A 223 -15.78 -13.85 14.66
CA TYR A 223 -17.20 -13.79 15.04
C TYR A 223 -17.75 -15.17 15.38
N LEU A 224 -17.37 -16.18 14.59
CA LEU A 224 -17.74 -17.58 14.86
C LEU A 224 -17.11 -18.07 16.16
N PHE A 225 -15.85 -17.75 16.44
CA PHE A 225 -15.19 -18.08 17.68
C PHE A 225 -15.89 -17.44 18.88
N ILE A 226 -16.20 -16.15 18.82
CA ILE A 226 -16.93 -15.43 19.86
C ILE A 226 -18.30 -16.08 20.10
N LEU A 227 -19.05 -16.42 19.05
CA LEU A 227 -20.34 -17.08 19.15
C LEU A 227 -20.21 -18.44 19.86
N ILE A 228 -19.21 -19.25 19.48
CA ILE A 228 -18.94 -20.56 20.14
C ILE A 228 -18.65 -20.38 21.63
N VAL A 229 -17.82 -19.38 21.99
CA VAL A 229 -17.51 -19.08 23.38
C VAL A 229 -18.78 -18.66 24.15
N ILE A 230 -19.61 -17.80 23.58
CA ILE A 230 -20.87 -17.38 24.19
C ILE A 230 -21.78 -18.57 24.41
N LEU A 231 -22.00 -19.43 23.40
CA LEU A 231 -22.81 -20.60 23.49
C LEU A 231 -22.28 -21.59 24.54
N TYR A 232 -20.97 -21.76 24.64
CA TYR A 232 -20.33 -22.58 25.67
C TYR A 232 -20.60 -22.05 27.08
N LEU A 233 -20.43 -20.71 27.27
CA LEU A 233 -20.69 -20.08 28.57
C LEU A 233 -22.15 -20.14 28.97
N LEU A 234 -23.08 -19.92 28.04
CA LEU A 234 -24.52 -20.10 28.29
C LEU A 234 -24.84 -21.54 28.69
N LYS A 235 -24.32 -22.53 27.95
CA LYS A 235 -24.53 -23.96 28.30
C LYS A 235 -23.97 -24.32 29.69
N LYS A 236 -22.88 -23.69 30.11
CA LYS A 236 -22.28 -23.90 31.42
C LYS A 236 -23.08 -23.20 32.52
N GLY A 237 -23.58 -21.97 32.25
CA GLY A 237 -24.45 -21.24 33.19
C GLY A 237 -25.77 -21.96 33.48
N PHE A 238 -26.39 -22.61 32.49
CA PHE A 238 -27.61 -23.42 32.67
C PHE A 238 -27.40 -24.73 33.43
N ARG A 239 -26.17 -25.13 33.72
CA ARG A 239 -25.89 -26.32 34.58
C ARG A 239 -25.84 -26.02 36.06
N TYR A 240 -25.96 -24.78 36.47
CA TYR A 240 -25.89 -24.32 37.86
C TYR A 240 -27.19 -23.63 38.31
N ILE A 241 -28.27 -23.76 37.53
CA ILE A 241 -29.65 -23.46 37.88
C ILE A 241 -30.44 -24.80 37.91
#